data_51193ace9928b7890f7a0775c6659fba
#
_entry.id   51193ace9928b7890f7a0775c6659fba
#
_cell.length_a   1.000
_cell.length_b   1.000
_cell.length_c   1.000
_cell.angle_alpha   90.00
_cell.angle_beta   90.00
_cell.angle_gamma   90.00
#
_symmetry.space_group_name_H-M   'P 1'
#
loop_
_entity.id
_entity.type
_entity.pdbx_description
1 polymer ?
#
loop_
_entity_poly.entity_id
_entity_poly.type
_entity_poly.pdbx_seq_one_letter_code
_entity_poly.pdbx_strand_id
1 'polypeptide(L)'
;MAASAQNTERKLCDFESAEAYRSIKVYDTWENSPFRNNSVEGNIQIVKNHLNDADPVRGFVPNPSRHILAVQRSRFGGNTFGALVGLKEPFAQTKTVQYVHVKIYSPKGGPAMLIGLGNRDDRPHQSPLTEQFWATASQPLVAGHWNDAVFAVSGANGVTIHNLLIVPDATSPHNLTADFAAYIDDIVLSADEKPFFTVGAFATSRVFKRGDLVKLSRGVDDLGGGLNGDILLADGSAVTGRTAKCGEPLSVKAVSAPGFRFNKLVIRHGRNIDGNAPGDWTETVVTADRFNNGTYTIPANVIDGDIRFVPYFSSVAAEVK
;
A
#
# COMPACT_ATOMS: atom_id res chain seq x y z
N MET A 1 25.49 6.67 34.83
CA MET A 1 25.59 6.08 33.45
C MET A 1 24.23 5.50 33.12
N ALA A 2 23.45 6.19 32.30
CA ALA A 2 22.20 5.65 31.81
C ALA A 2 22.53 4.63 30.71
N ALA A 3 22.22 3.36 30.93
CA ALA A 3 22.30 2.36 29.87
C ALA A 3 21.31 2.77 28.79
N SER A 4 21.79 3.04 27.59
CA SER A 4 20.94 3.19 26.43
C SER A 4 20.20 1.87 26.25
N ALA A 5 18.87 1.89 26.39
CA ALA A 5 18.05 0.77 26.02
C ALA A 5 18.32 0.50 24.53
N GLN A 6 19.03 -0.59 24.24
CA GLN A 6 19.11 -1.09 22.88
C GLN A 6 17.68 -1.40 22.45
N ASN A 7 17.21 -0.68 21.45
CA ASN A 7 15.94 -0.94 20.78
C ASN A 7 16.06 -2.31 20.10
N THR A 8 15.66 -3.37 20.80
CA THR A 8 15.77 -4.75 20.31
C THR A 8 14.57 -5.04 19.43
N GLU A 9 14.63 -4.64 18.18
CA GLU A 9 13.72 -5.11 17.16
C GLU A 9 14.04 -6.57 16.82
N ARG A 10 13.02 -7.41 16.80
CA ARG A 10 13.13 -8.80 16.40
C ARG A 10 12.14 -9.09 15.28
N LYS A 11 12.62 -9.38 14.09
CA LYS A 11 11.78 -9.84 12.98
C LYS A 11 11.23 -11.23 13.33
N LEU A 12 9.91 -11.35 13.29
CA LEU A 12 9.18 -12.58 13.54
C LEU A 12 8.87 -13.32 12.23
N CYS A 13 8.58 -12.57 11.16
CA CYS A 13 8.31 -13.12 9.83
C CYS A 13 8.44 -12.02 8.76
N ASP A 14 8.95 -12.37 7.57
CA ASP A 14 9.08 -11.46 6.41
C ASP A 14 8.56 -12.08 5.10
N PHE A 15 8.07 -13.31 5.13
CA PHE A 15 7.53 -14.05 3.99
C PHE A 15 8.47 -14.22 2.78
N GLU A 16 9.76 -13.89 2.91
CA GLU A 16 10.74 -13.99 1.82
C GLU A 16 11.13 -15.44 1.51
N SER A 17 10.95 -16.34 2.46
CA SER A 17 11.20 -17.77 2.29
C SER A 17 10.23 -18.63 3.08
N ALA A 18 10.10 -19.91 2.70
CA ALA A 18 9.26 -20.87 3.41
C ALA A 18 9.75 -21.17 4.84
N GLU A 19 11.00 -20.85 5.16
CA GLU A 19 11.56 -20.98 6.50
C GLU A 19 11.21 -19.80 7.42
N ALA A 20 10.68 -18.70 6.89
CA ALA A 20 10.33 -17.52 7.68
C ALA A 20 9.10 -17.74 8.59
N TYR A 21 8.29 -18.74 8.30
CA TYR A 21 7.09 -19.09 9.06
C TYR A 21 6.94 -20.60 9.21
N ARG A 22 6.10 -21.04 10.15
CA ARG A 22 5.77 -22.45 10.36
C ARG A 22 4.54 -22.87 9.54
N SER A 23 3.53 -22.03 9.48
CA SER A 23 2.29 -22.25 8.71
C SER A 23 1.62 -20.93 8.38
N ILE A 24 0.84 -20.91 7.29
CA ILE A 24 -0.05 -19.82 6.92
C ILE A 24 -1.42 -20.40 6.54
N LYS A 25 -2.48 -19.83 7.10
CA LYS A 25 -3.86 -20.25 6.84
C LYS A 25 -4.79 -19.05 6.88
N VAL A 26 -5.91 -19.13 6.16
CA VAL A 26 -7.04 -18.26 6.42
C VAL A 26 -7.74 -18.73 7.68
N TYR A 27 -8.16 -17.81 8.52
CA TYR A 27 -8.87 -18.15 9.74
C TYR A 27 -9.93 -17.12 10.10
N ASP A 28 -11.01 -17.62 10.67
CA ASP A 28 -12.06 -16.81 11.27
C ASP A 28 -12.26 -17.28 12.71
N THR A 29 -12.16 -16.36 13.67
CA THR A 29 -12.31 -16.64 15.09
C THR A 29 -13.77 -16.78 15.54
N TRP A 30 -14.70 -16.40 14.70
CA TRP A 30 -16.13 -16.43 15.04
C TRP A 30 -16.68 -17.86 15.07
N GLU A 31 -17.33 -18.24 16.17
CA GLU A 31 -17.82 -19.61 16.38
C GLU A 31 -18.80 -20.12 15.32
N ASN A 32 -19.62 -19.26 14.81
CA ASN A 32 -20.65 -19.58 13.82
C ASN A 32 -20.20 -19.31 12.38
N SER A 33 -18.95 -18.96 12.17
CA SER A 33 -18.44 -18.75 10.84
C SER A 33 -18.40 -20.04 10.03
N PRO A 34 -18.88 -20.03 8.77
CA PRO A 34 -18.74 -21.17 7.87
C PRO A 34 -17.27 -21.50 7.58
N PHE A 35 -16.37 -20.59 7.88
CA PHE A 35 -14.93 -20.70 7.64
C PHE A 35 -14.13 -21.21 8.85
N ARG A 36 -14.80 -21.42 9.96
CA ARG A 36 -14.19 -22.06 11.12
C ARG A 36 -13.62 -23.42 10.71
N ASN A 37 -12.46 -23.76 11.19
CA ASN A 37 -11.75 -25.01 10.91
C ASN A 37 -11.09 -25.08 9.51
N ASN A 38 -10.81 -23.98 8.88
CA ASN A 38 -10.12 -23.94 7.58
C ASN A 38 -10.84 -24.70 6.44
N SER A 39 -12.11 -25.00 6.56
CA SER A 39 -12.92 -25.54 5.45
C SER A 39 -13.32 -24.40 4.51
N VAL A 40 -12.41 -23.82 3.74
CA VAL A 40 -12.57 -22.42 3.45
C VAL A 40 -12.46 -22.07 2.00
N GLU A 41 -13.33 -21.18 1.63
CA GLU A 41 -13.31 -20.36 0.43
C GLU A 41 -12.43 -19.10 0.57
N GLY A 42 -11.39 -19.14 1.37
CA GLY A 42 -10.45 -18.02 1.48
C GLY A 42 -9.11 -18.40 0.86
N ASN A 43 -8.61 -17.58 -0.06
CA ASN A 43 -7.27 -17.76 -0.58
C ASN A 43 -6.25 -17.03 0.31
N ILE A 44 -5.20 -17.75 0.65
CA ILE A 44 -4.00 -17.21 1.26
C ILE A 44 -2.78 -17.77 0.55
N GLN A 45 -1.87 -16.91 0.14
CA GLN A 45 -0.68 -17.34 -0.59
C GLN A 45 0.44 -16.29 -0.51
N ILE A 46 1.67 -16.76 -0.63
CA ILE A 46 2.79 -15.87 -0.87
C ILE A 46 2.80 -15.48 -2.35
N VAL A 47 2.86 -14.19 -2.60
CA VAL A 47 2.91 -13.62 -3.95
C VAL A 47 4.13 -12.71 -4.10
N LYS A 48 4.54 -12.49 -5.34
CA LYS A 48 5.54 -11.47 -5.63
C LYS A 48 4.96 -10.09 -5.28
N ASN A 49 5.75 -9.26 -4.61
CA ASN A 49 5.35 -7.89 -4.29
C ASN A 49 5.21 -7.07 -5.58
N HIS A 50 3.98 -6.71 -5.89
CA HIS A 50 3.60 -5.86 -7.02
C HIS A 50 3.11 -4.48 -6.57
N LEU A 51 3.10 -4.24 -5.26
CA LEU A 51 2.60 -3.02 -4.63
C LEU A 51 3.78 -2.09 -4.36
N ASN A 52 4.29 -1.48 -5.42
CA ASN A 52 5.38 -0.52 -5.31
C ASN A 52 4.83 0.87 -4.97
N ASP A 53 4.72 1.14 -3.68
CA ASP A 53 4.27 2.40 -3.07
C ASP A 53 5.47 3.34 -2.80
N ALA A 54 6.47 3.29 -3.67
CA ALA A 54 7.68 4.09 -3.51
C ALA A 54 7.40 5.60 -3.64
N ASP A 55 7.94 6.38 -2.72
CA ASP A 55 8.04 7.83 -2.87
C ASP A 55 9.27 8.19 -3.71
N PRO A 56 9.11 8.50 -5.00
CA PRO A 56 10.24 8.76 -5.89
C PRO A 56 11.00 10.04 -5.52
N VAL A 57 10.38 10.96 -4.77
CA VAL A 57 11.04 12.21 -4.36
C VAL A 57 11.91 12.01 -3.12
N ARG A 58 11.46 11.17 -2.20
CA ARG A 58 12.18 10.90 -0.95
C ARG A 58 13.05 9.66 -1.03
N GLY A 59 12.92 8.86 -2.09
CA GLY A 59 13.58 7.57 -2.22
C GLY A 59 13.14 6.53 -1.18
N PHE A 60 12.00 6.78 -0.51
CA PHE A 60 11.48 5.89 0.50
C PHE A 60 10.55 4.86 -0.12
N VAL A 61 10.80 3.60 0.18
CA VAL A 61 9.95 2.47 -0.22
C VAL A 61 9.39 1.87 1.06
N PRO A 62 8.07 2.02 1.33
CA PRO A 62 7.45 1.50 2.55
C PRO A 62 7.64 -0.01 2.72
N ASN A 63 7.56 -0.75 1.63
CA ASN A 63 7.79 -2.19 1.63
C ASN A 63 8.68 -2.63 0.47
N PRO A 64 10.01 -2.76 0.68
CA PRO A 64 10.97 -3.18 -0.33
C PRO A 64 11.05 -4.70 -0.55
N SER A 65 10.27 -5.49 0.19
CA SER A 65 10.28 -6.95 0.12
C SER A 65 9.97 -7.48 -1.28
N ARG A 66 10.49 -8.62 -1.64
CA ARG A 66 10.23 -9.29 -2.92
C ARG A 66 8.93 -10.08 -2.91
N HIS A 67 8.61 -10.64 -1.75
CA HIS A 67 7.43 -11.47 -1.53
C HIS A 67 6.60 -10.91 -0.38
N ILE A 68 5.30 -11.10 -0.47
CA ILE A 68 4.32 -10.66 0.51
C ILE A 68 3.24 -11.71 0.68
N LEU A 69 2.59 -11.74 1.83
CA LEU A 69 1.45 -12.60 2.07
C LEU A 69 0.18 -11.91 1.56
N ALA A 70 -0.48 -12.50 0.56
CA ALA A 70 -1.81 -12.10 0.13
C ALA A 70 -2.87 -12.91 0.88
N VAL A 71 -3.89 -12.25 1.42
CA VAL A 71 -5.04 -12.88 2.07
C VAL A 71 -6.33 -12.31 1.51
N GLN A 72 -7.24 -13.18 1.10
CA GLN A 72 -8.58 -12.77 0.71
C GLN A 72 -9.40 -12.46 1.96
N ARG A 73 -9.92 -11.24 2.05
CA ARG A 73 -10.92 -10.84 3.04
C ARG A 73 -12.29 -11.11 2.45
N SER A 74 -12.90 -12.22 2.88
CA SER A 74 -14.20 -12.63 2.38
C SER A 74 -15.34 -11.79 2.98
N ARG A 75 -16.31 -11.42 2.14
CA ARG A 75 -17.57 -10.79 2.59
C ARG A 75 -18.42 -11.70 3.46
N PHE A 76 -18.23 -13.02 3.38
CA PHE A 76 -18.95 -14.01 4.18
C PHE A 76 -18.25 -14.35 5.50
N GLY A 77 -17.00 -13.90 5.69
CA GLY A 77 -16.29 -14.09 6.95
C GLY A 77 -16.79 -13.15 8.05
N GLY A 78 -16.50 -13.47 9.29
CA GLY A 78 -16.79 -12.59 10.42
C GLY A 78 -15.90 -11.33 10.43
N ASN A 79 -16.13 -10.45 11.38
CA ASN A 79 -15.28 -9.26 11.61
C ASN A 79 -13.87 -9.60 12.13
N THR A 80 -13.60 -10.86 12.43
CA THR A 80 -12.29 -11.40 12.87
C THR A 80 -11.63 -12.29 11.83
N PHE A 81 -12.13 -12.29 10.59
CA PHE A 81 -11.57 -13.07 9.50
C PHE A 81 -10.19 -12.52 9.06
N GLY A 82 -9.16 -13.36 9.05
CA GLY A 82 -7.82 -12.91 8.75
C GLY A 82 -6.81 -14.00 8.39
N ALA A 83 -5.55 -13.62 8.43
CA ALA A 83 -4.41 -14.50 8.18
C ALA A 83 -3.84 -15.06 9.48
N LEU A 84 -3.89 -16.37 9.65
CA LEU A 84 -3.24 -17.06 10.74
C LEU A 84 -1.81 -17.43 10.33
N VAL A 85 -0.84 -16.84 11.02
CA VAL A 85 0.60 -17.05 10.80
C VAL A 85 1.18 -17.80 11.99
N GLY A 86 1.61 -19.03 11.75
CA GLY A 86 2.39 -19.79 12.72
C GLY A 86 3.85 -19.31 12.71
N LEU A 87 4.31 -18.81 13.84
CA LEU A 87 5.65 -18.29 13.98
C LEU A 87 6.70 -19.42 13.97
N LYS A 88 7.78 -19.22 13.24
CA LYS A 88 8.94 -20.10 13.28
C LYS A 88 9.60 -20.03 14.66
N GLU A 89 9.78 -18.79 15.13
CA GLU A 89 10.33 -18.47 16.44
C GLU A 89 9.28 -17.76 17.27
N PRO A 90 8.63 -18.47 18.19
CA PRO A 90 7.66 -17.89 19.12
C PRO A 90 8.29 -16.81 20.00
N PHE A 91 7.47 -15.93 20.58
CA PHE A 91 7.92 -14.97 21.57
C PHE A 91 7.14 -15.08 22.86
N ALA A 92 7.79 -14.71 23.97
CA ALA A 92 7.14 -14.65 25.26
C ALA A 92 6.58 -13.25 25.53
N GLN A 93 5.36 -13.20 26.06
CA GLN A 93 4.81 -11.97 26.62
C GLN A 93 5.60 -11.57 27.87
N THR A 94 5.74 -10.28 28.09
CA THR A 94 6.43 -9.73 29.26
C THR A 94 5.49 -8.83 30.08
N LYS A 95 5.90 -8.48 31.30
CA LYS A 95 5.17 -7.50 32.12
C LYS A 95 5.21 -6.09 31.53
N THR A 96 6.28 -5.78 30.81
CA THR A 96 6.40 -4.53 30.05
C THR A 96 5.66 -4.69 28.74
N VAL A 97 4.91 -3.67 28.33
CA VAL A 97 4.25 -3.66 27.03
C VAL A 97 5.28 -3.83 25.92
N GLN A 98 4.99 -4.74 25.01
CA GLN A 98 5.73 -4.95 23.77
C GLN A 98 4.82 -4.50 22.62
N TYR A 99 5.39 -4.20 21.50
CA TYR A 99 4.64 -3.81 20.32
C TYR A 99 4.95 -4.76 19.17
N VAL A 100 3.91 -5.19 18.49
CA VAL A 100 4.04 -5.93 17.23
C VAL A 100 3.71 -4.99 16.11
N HIS A 101 4.68 -4.77 15.23
CA HIS A 101 4.55 -4.01 14.01
C HIS A 101 4.25 -4.98 12.87
N VAL A 102 3.28 -4.66 12.06
CA VAL A 102 2.91 -5.45 10.87
C VAL A 102 2.71 -4.52 9.70
N LYS A 103 3.41 -4.73 8.62
CA LYS A 103 3.09 -4.03 7.37
C LYS A 103 1.81 -4.59 6.78
N ILE A 104 0.80 -3.75 6.64
CA ILE A 104 -0.49 -4.13 6.06
C ILE A 104 -0.85 -3.16 4.94
N TYR A 105 -1.15 -3.70 3.76
CA TYR A 105 -1.79 -2.98 2.68
C TYR A 105 -3.24 -3.46 2.55
N SER A 106 -4.18 -2.54 2.67
CA SER A 106 -5.60 -2.81 2.47
C SER A 106 -6.20 -1.81 1.49
N PRO A 107 -6.87 -2.26 0.42
CA PRO A 107 -7.52 -1.34 -0.52
C PRO A 107 -8.69 -0.58 0.12
N LYS A 108 -9.26 -1.11 1.20
CA LYS A 108 -10.39 -0.51 1.91
C LYS A 108 -9.94 0.40 3.06
N GLY A 109 -8.80 0.12 3.70
CA GLY A 109 -8.40 0.76 4.95
C GLY A 109 -9.30 0.34 6.13
N GLY A 110 -9.27 1.13 7.22
CA GLY A 110 -10.09 0.88 8.41
C GLY A 110 -9.33 0.21 9.56
N PRO A 111 -10.04 -0.26 10.62
CA PRO A 111 -9.41 -0.86 11.78
C PRO A 111 -8.78 -2.21 11.44
N ALA A 112 -7.57 -2.44 11.94
CA ALA A 112 -6.92 -3.75 11.91
C ALA A 112 -6.80 -4.31 13.33
N MET A 113 -6.73 -5.64 13.45
CA MET A 113 -6.61 -6.31 14.73
C MET A 113 -5.58 -7.44 14.66
N LEU A 114 -4.94 -7.68 15.79
CA LEU A 114 -3.99 -8.76 15.99
C LEU A 114 -4.44 -9.62 17.18
N ILE A 115 -4.50 -10.94 17.00
CA ILE A 115 -4.79 -11.88 18.06
C ILE A 115 -3.60 -12.81 18.24
N GLY A 116 -3.08 -12.90 19.45
CA GLY A 116 -1.99 -13.79 19.80
C GLY A 116 -2.47 -15.08 20.40
N LEU A 117 -1.97 -16.22 19.91
CA LEU A 117 -2.33 -17.56 20.34
C LEU A 117 -1.16 -18.26 21.03
N GLY A 118 -1.42 -18.79 22.23
CA GLY A 118 -0.43 -19.45 23.09
C GLY A 118 -0.17 -20.92 22.78
N ASN A 119 -0.92 -21.53 21.87
CA ASN A 119 -0.75 -22.93 21.49
C ASN A 119 -0.14 -23.07 20.09
N ARG A 120 0.39 -24.25 19.81
CA ARG A 120 0.97 -24.57 18.50
C ARG A 120 -0.04 -25.03 17.48
N ASP A 121 -1.16 -25.57 17.92
CA ASP A 121 -2.22 -25.92 16.99
C ASP A 121 -2.98 -24.67 16.54
N ASP A 122 -3.66 -24.76 15.44
CA ASP A 122 -4.26 -23.62 14.77
C ASP A 122 -5.76 -23.53 15.07
N ARG A 123 -6.18 -23.93 16.27
CA ARG A 123 -7.59 -24.00 16.66
C ARG A 123 -7.89 -23.09 17.85
N PRO A 124 -7.92 -21.77 17.64
CA PRO A 124 -8.05 -20.79 18.72
C PRO A 124 -9.31 -20.95 19.56
N HIS A 125 -10.43 -21.39 18.97
CA HIS A 125 -11.69 -21.47 19.69
C HIS A 125 -11.89 -22.72 20.54
N GLN A 126 -10.94 -23.63 20.55
CA GLN A 126 -11.11 -24.88 21.30
C GLN A 126 -10.73 -24.78 22.78
N SER A 127 -10.13 -23.68 23.16
CA SER A 127 -9.80 -23.39 24.56
C SER A 127 -9.69 -21.88 24.77
N PRO A 128 -10.33 -21.31 25.80
CA PRO A 128 -10.17 -19.91 26.15
C PRO A 128 -8.74 -19.54 26.54
N LEU A 129 -7.88 -20.52 26.83
CA LEU A 129 -6.47 -20.32 27.15
C LEU A 129 -5.58 -20.20 25.91
N THR A 130 -6.10 -20.44 24.71
CA THR A 130 -5.31 -20.32 23.47
C THR A 130 -5.15 -18.88 23.03
N GLU A 131 -6.19 -18.08 23.18
CA GLU A 131 -6.17 -16.64 22.87
C GLU A 131 -5.59 -15.89 24.08
N GLN A 132 -4.42 -15.30 23.88
CA GLN A 132 -3.69 -14.64 24.96
C GLN A 132 -3.87 -13.12 24.96
N PHE A 133 -4.09 -12.54 23.80
CA PHE A 133 -4.40 -11.13 23.66
C PHE A 133 -5.17 -10.84 22.38
N TRP A 134 -5.94 -9.75 22.44
CA TRP A 134 -6.58 -9.10 21.31
C TRP A 134 -6.12 -7.65 21.31
N ALA A 135 -5.50 -7.21 20.25
CA ALA A 135 -4.99 -5.86 20.13
C ALA A 135 -5.51 -5.20 18.84
N THR A 136 -6.05 -4.00 18.95
CA THR A 136 -6.40 -3.17 17.80
C THR A 136 -5.20 -2.31 17.43
N ALA A 137 -4.97 -2.10 16.15
CA ALA A 137 -3.91 -1.21 15.67
C ALA A 137 -4.10 0.20 16.27
N SER A 138 -3.00 0.82 16.65
CA SER A 138 -2.99 2.17 17.28
C SER A 138 -3.60 3.24 16.38
N GLN A 139 -3.59 3.02 15.06
CA GLN A 139 -4.22 3.88 14.06
C GLN A 139 -4.96 3.01 13.04
N PRO A 140 -6.09 3.47 12.48
CA PRO A 140 -6.74 2.80 11.38
C PRO A 140 -5.83 2.79 10.14
N LEU A 141 -5.92 1.74 9.34
CA LEU A 141 -5.20 1.64 8.07
C LEU A 141 -5.71 2.69 7.08
N VAL A 142 -4.79 3.30 6.37
CA VAL A 142 -5.07 4.18 5.22
C VAL A 142 -5.25 3.31 3.98
N ALA A 143 -6.38 3.48 3.30
CA ALA A 143 -6.72 2.70 2.12
C ALA A 143 -5.72 2.88 0.98
N GLY A 144 -5.35 1.78 0.32
CA GLY A 144 -4.49 1.80 -0.87
C GLY A 144 -3.01 2.10 -0.61
N HIS A 145 -2.56 1.99 0.65
CA HIS A 145 -1.17 2.23 1.04
C HIS A 145 -0.65 1.11 1.93
N TRP A 146 0.67 0.94 1.95
CA TRP A 146 1.34 0.20 3.01
C TRP A 146 1.26 0.99 4.32
N ASN A 147 0.80 0.35 5.36
CA ASN A 147 0.75 0.89 6.71
C ASN A 147 1.68 0.08 7.61
N ASP A 148 2.36 0.72 8.52
CA ASP A 148 2.94 0.04 9.67
C ASP A 148 1.89 0.03 10.79
N ALA A 149 1.14 -1.05 10.87
CA ALA A 149 0.12 -1.25 11.89
C ALA A 149 0.78 -1.69 13.19
N VAL A 150 0.66 -0.89 14.24
CA VAL A 150 1.29 -1.12 15.54
C VAL A 150 0.27 -1.61 16.55
N PHE A 151 0.55 -2.76 17.16
CA PHE A 151 -0.31 -3.42 18.11
C PHE A 151 0.39 -3.53 19.47
N ALA A 152 -0.20 -2.92 20.51
CA ALA A 152 0.27 -3.06 21.88
C ALA A 152 -0.07 -4.46 22.40
N VAL A 153 0.95 -5.22 22.77
CA VAL A 153 0.82 -6.58 23.27
C VAL A 153 1.08 -6.57 24.77
N SER A 154 0.06 -6.91 25.53
CA SER A 154 0.16 -7.09 26.97
C SER A 154 -0.60 -8.33 27.38
N GLY A 155 -0.12 -9.04 28.38
CA GLY A 155 -0.76 -10.26 28.84
C GLY A 155 -0.01 -10.93 29.99
N ALA A 156 -0.29 -12.20 30.22
CA ALA A 156 0.37 -12.95 31.29
C ALA A 156 1.87 -13.10 30.99
N ASN A 157 2.70 -12.67 31.95
CA ASN A 157 4.16 -12.73 31.81
C ASN A 157 4.64 -14.16 31.61
N GLY A 158 5.49 -14.38 30.63
CA GLY A 158 6.08 -15.67 30.30
C GLY A 158 5.20 -16.59 29.43
N VAL A 159 3.99 -16.17 29.07
CA VAL A 159 3.17 -16.93 28.11
C VAL A 159 3.80 -16.81 26.73
N THR A 160 4.01 -17.94 26.10
CA THR A 160 4.62 -18.02 24.76
C THR A 160 3.55 -17.89 23.69
N ILE A 161 3.74 -16.97 22.76
CA ILE A 161 2.89 -16.78 21.59
C ILE A 161 3.47 -17.55 20.40
N HIS A 162 2.72 -18.51 19.92
CA HIS A 162 3.12 -19.41 18.83
C HIS A 162 2.51 -19.02 17.48
N ASN A 163 1.35 -18.38 17.48
CA ASN A 163 0.66 -17.97 16.27
C ASN A 163 0.13 -16.54 16.42
N LEU A 164 0.05 -15.85 15.31
CA LEU A 164 -0.58 -14.54 15.20
C LEU A 164 -1.71 -14.61 14.17
N LEU A 165 -2.91 -14.20 14.55
CA LEU A 165 -4.00 -13.97 13.63
C LEU A 165 -4.07 -12.48 13.32
N ILE A 166 -3.81 -12.13 12.07
CA ILE A 166 -3.78 -10.75 11.57
C ILE A 166 -5.08 -10.50 10.80
N VAL A 167 -5.88 -9.57 11.29
CA VAL A 167 -7.18 -9.20 10.72
C VAL A 167 -7.05 -7.84 10.04
N PRO A 168 -7.00 -7.78 8.69
CA PRO A 168 -6.76 -6.55 7.96
C PRO A 168 -7.98 -5.63 7.88
N ASP A 169 -9.16 -6.12 8.28
CA ASP A 169 -10.40 -5.35 8.41
C ASP A 169 -11.22 -5.90 9.57
N ALA A 170 -11.13 -5.24 10.71
CA ALA A 170 -11.86 -5.58 11.94
C ALA A 170 -13.10 -4.69 12.12
N THR A 171 -13.66 -4.15 11.04
CA THR A 171 -14.87 -3.32 11.08
C THR A 171 -16.04 -4.10 11.66
N SER A 172 -16.71 -3.51 12.66
CA SER A 172 -17.91 -4.08 13.29
C SER A 172 -19.04 -3.04 13.30
N PRO A 173 -20.26 -3.39 12.86
CA PRO A 173 -20.65 -4.64 12.24
C PRO A 173 -20.00 -4.85 10.86
N HIS A 174 -19.84 -6.11 10.51
CA HIS A 174 -19.30 -6.50 9.22
C HIS A 174 -20.29 -6.23 8.07
N ASN A 175 -19.95 -5.35 7.15
CA ASN A 175 -20.83 -4.89 6.07
C ASN A 175 -20.20 -5.02 4.68
N LEU A 176 -19.30 -5.96 4.45
CA LEU A 176 -18.66 -6.11 3.15
C LEU A 176 -19.69 -6.60 2.10
N THR A 177 -19.74 -5.90 0.99
CA THR A 177 -20.56 -6.28 -0.19
C THR A 177 -19.77 -7.08 -1.22
N ALA A 178 -18.44 -7.03 -1.15
CA ALA A 178 -17.53 -7.75 -2.04
C ALA A 178 -16.28 -8.20 -1.27
N ASP A 179 -15.65 -9.25 -1.76
CA ASP A 179 -14.36 -9.71 -1.28
C ASP A 179 -13.26 -8.75 -1.75
N PHE A 180 -12.16 -8.67 -0.99
CA PHE A 180 -10.96 -7.97 -1.44
C PHE A 180 -9.70 -8.70 -0.98
N ALA A 181 -8.58 -8.45 -1.64
CA ALA A 181 -7.28 -8.92 -1.20
C ALA A 181 -6.60 -7.86 -0.32
N ALA A 182 -6.17 -8.25 0.87
CA ALA A 182 -5.24 -7.49 1.69
C ALA A 182 -3.86 -8.16 1.61
N TYR A 183 -2.82 -7.39 1.90
CA TYR A 183 -1.45 -7.88 1.86
C TYR A 183 -0.75 -7.58 3.18
N ILE A 184 0.06 -8.53 3.63
CA ILE A 184 0.72 -8.51 4.91
C ILE A 184 2.20 -8.79 4.71
N ASP A 185 3.05 -8.10 5.46
CA ASP A 185 4.48 -8.32 5.45
C ASP A 185 5.16 -7.88 6.75
N ASP A 186 6.43 -8.16 6.88
CA ASP A 186 7.33 -7.68 7.94
C ASP A 186 6.66 -7.63 9.32
N ILE A 187 6.52 -8.79 9.96
CA ILE A 187 6.04 -8.87 11.33
C ILE A 187 7.25 -8.71 12.26
N VAL A 188 7.27 -7.62 13.04
CA VAL A 188 8.40 -7.27 13.92
C VAL A 188 7.92 -7.08 15.35
N LEU A 189 8.59 -7.70 16.30
CA LEU A 189 8.42 -7.42 17.74
C LEU A 189 9.40 -6.31 18.14
N SER A 190 8.90 -5.25 18.77
CA SER A 190 9.66 -4.06 19.17
C SER A 190 9.30 -3.61 20.58
N ALA A 191 10.15 -2.82 21.18
CA ALA A 191 9.86 -2.03 22.38
C ALA A 191 9.32 -0.63 22.04
N ASP A 192 9.36 -0.21 20.77
CA ASP A 192 8.90 1.09 20.32
C ASP A 192 7.42 1.04 19.91
N GLU A 193 6.65 2.01 20.39
CA GLU A 193 5.24 2.18 20.05
C GLU A 193 5.03 3.00 18.75
N LYS A 194 6.10 3.63 18.27
CA LYS A 194 6.01 4.50 17.10
C LYS A 194 6.12 3.69 15.82
N PRO A 195 5.22 3.91 14.85
CA PRO A 195 5.36 3.31 13.54
C PRO A 195 6.73 3.59 12.92
N PHE A 196 7.33 2.61 12.28
CA PHE A 196 8.59 2.76 11.53
C PHE A 196 8.45 3.76 10.38
N PHE A 197 7.25 3.89 9.86
CA PHE A 197 6.87 4.94 8.92
C PHE A 197 5.37 5.26 9.09
N THR A 198 4.97 6.46 8.68
CA THR A 198 3.58 6.91 8.74
C THR A 198 3.07 7.22 7.34
N VAL A 199 1.91 6.67 7.00
CA VAL A 199 1.21 6.93 5.73
C VAL A 199 0.75 8.39 5.66
N GLY A 200 0.44 9.00 6.79
CA GLY A 200 -0.01 10.39 6.86
C GLY A 200 0.98 11.43 6.31
N ALA A 201 2.26 11.08 6.20
CA ALA A 201 3.22 11.90 5.47
C ALA A 201 2.96 11.89 3.95
N PHE A 202 2.20 10.89 3.46
CA PHE A 202 1.82 10.70 2.06
C PHE A 202 0.35 11.06 1.81
N ALA A 203 -0.53 10.84 2.79
CA ALA A 203 -1.99 10.89 2.63
C ALA A 203 -2.63 12.24 2.99
N THR A 204 -1.93 13.14 3.64
CA THR A 204 -2.49 14.48 3.85
C THR A 204 -2.54 15.17 2.50
N SER A 205 -3.72 15.65 2.13
CA SER A 205 -3.91 16.59 1.03
C SER A 205 -2.94 17.77 1.22
N ARG A 206 -1.75 17.65 0.67
CA ARG A 206 -0.74 18.68 0.75
C ARG A 206 -1.30 19.88 -0.01
N VAL A 207 -1.55 20.95 0.68
CA VAL A 207 -1.83 22.23 0.04
C VAL A 207 -0.51 22.74 -0.51
N PHE A 208 -0.33 22.59 -1.82
CA PHE A 208 0.86 23.10 -2.50
C PHE A 208 0.84 24.62 -2.51
N LYS A 209 1.97 25.19 -2.17
CA LYS A 209 2.20 26.64 -2.25
C LYS A 209 3.12 26.92 -3.44
N ARG A 210 3.04 28.14 -3.98
CA ARG A 210 3.92 28.58 -5.05
C ARG A 210 5.41 28.35 -4.65
N GLY A 211 6.16 27.69 -5.53
CA GLY A 211 7.55 27.33 -5.33
C GLY A 211 7.77 25.96 -4.69
N ASP A 212 6.73 25.29 -4.16
CA ASP A 212 6.85 23.92 -3.68
C ASP A 212 7.20 22.98 -4.82
N LEU A 213 7.98 21.93 -4.52
CA LEU A 213 8.26 20.89 -5.49
C LEU A 213 7.05 19.98 -5.65
N VAL A 214 6.60 19.83 -6.87
CA VAL A 214 5.54 18.92 -7.32
C VAL A 214 6.15 17.77 -8.10
N LYS A 215 5.63 16.56 -7.93
CA LYS A 215 6.10 15.37 -8.61
C LYS A 215 5.56 15.31 -10.03
N LEU A 216 6.38 14.84 -10.95
CA LEU A 216 5.98 14.56 -12.32
C LEU A 216 5.96 13.06 -12.55
N SER A 217 4.90 12.58 -13.17
CA SER A 217 4.74 11.17 -13.51
C SER A 217 4.09 11.00 -14.86
N ARG A 218 4.29 9.83 -15.46
CA ARG A 218 3.59 9.38 -16.66
C ARG A 218 2.54 8.37 -16.26
N GLY A 219 1.35 8.49 -16.82
CA GLY A 219 0.24 7.55 -16.62
C GLY A 219 -0.06 6.75 -17.89
N VAL A 220 -0.69 5.61 -17.66
CA VAL A 220 -1.33 4.76 -18.68
C VAL A 220 -2.78 4.60 -18.25
N ASP A 221 -3.70 4.49 -19.19
CA ASP A 221 -5.10 4.20 -18.89
C ASP A 221 -5.68 3.14 -19.85
N ASP A 222 -6.88 2.66 -19.52
CA ASP A 222 -7.58 1.61 -20.26
C ASP A 222 -8.06 2.07 -21.66
N LEU A 223 -7.99 3.36 -21.97
CA LEU A 223 -8.35 3.95 -23.25
C LEU A 223 -7.15 4.08 -24.20
N GLY A 224 -6.01 3.49 -23.84
CA GLY A 224 -4.78 3.52 -24.63
C GLY A 224 -3.92 4.77 -24.40
N GLY A 225 -4.24 5.59 -23.41
CA GLY A 225 -3.38 6.67 -22.96
C GLY A 225 -2.05 6.16 -22.44
N GLY A 226 -0.98 6.87 -22.74
CA GLY A 226 0.37 6.49 -22.35
C GLY A 226 1.02 5.40 -23.23
N LEU A 227 0.40 4.98 -24.33
CA LEU A 227 0.96 4.02 -25.27
C LEU A 227 1.43 4.74 -26.55
N ASN A 228 2.34 4.10 -27.30
CA ASN A 228 2.75 4.50 -28.66
C ASN A 228 3.47 5.85 -28.78
N GLY A 229 4.09 6.30 -27.72
CA GLY A 229 4.88 7.53 -27.66
C GLY A 229 5.13 7.96 -26.23
N ASP A 230 5.71 9.15 -26.06
CA ASP A 230 6.09 9.67 -24.74
C ASP A 230 5.87 11.17 -24.62
N ILE A 231 5.88 11.66 -23.38
CA ILE A 231 6.00 13.05 -23.00
C ILE A 231 7.33 13.23 -22.26
N LEU A 232 8.13 14.14 -22.75
CA LEU A 232 9.42 14.50 -22.18
C LEU A 232 9.40 15.95 -21.69
N LEU A 233 10.33 16.30 -20.82
CA LEU A 233 10.63 17.70 -20.53
C LEU A 233 11.25 18.39 -21.76
N ALA A 234 11.29 19.71 -21.77
CA ALA A 234 11.84 20.48 -22.89
C ALA A 234 13.31 20.14 -23.21
N ASP A 235 14.07 19.72 -22.20
CA ASP A 235 15.47 19.27 -22.32
C ASP A 235 15.61 17.84 -22.88
N GLY A 236 14.48 17.17 -23.17
CA GLY A 236 14.44 15.79 -23.66
C GLY A 236 14.51 14.72 -22.57
N SER A 237 14.56 15.07 -21.31
CA SER A 237 14.54 14.09 -20.22
C SER A 237 13.13 13.57 -19.94
N ALA A 238 13.04 12.32 -19.45
CA ALA A 238 11.76 11.72 -19.05
C ALA A 238 11.11 12.51 -17.90
N VAL A 239 9.79 12.65 -17.92
CA VAL A 239 9.03 13.34 -16.86
C VAL A 239 8.99 12.52 -15.56
N THR A 240 8.98 11.18 -15.66
CA THR A 240 8.87 10.28 -14.49
C THR A 240 10.08 10.42 -13.58
N GLY A 241 9.82 10.60 -12.29
CA GLY A 241 10.87 10.77 -11.29
C GLY A 241 11.46 12.19 -11.24
N ARG A 242 10.91 13.13 -11.99
CA ARG A 242 11.30 14.56 -11.97
C ARG A 242 10.31 15.37 -11.13
N THR A 243 10.71 16.59 -10.85
CA THR A 243 9.89 17.59 -10.14
C THR A 243 9.82 18.89 -10.93
N ALA A 244 8.73 19.62 -10.71
CA ALA A 244 8.57 21.02 -11.15
C ALA A 244 8.27 21.88 -9.94
N LYS A 245 8.18 23.21 -10.12
CA LYS A 245 7.77 24.11 -9.06
C LYS A 245 6.30 24.49 -9.20
N CYS A 246 5.53 24.31 -8.17
CA CYS A 246 4.14 24.75 -8.09
C CYS A 246 4.02 26.24 -8.42
N GLY A 247 3.06 26.57 -9.30
CA GLY A 247 2.83 27.95 -9.72
C GLY A 247 3.87 28.53 -10.70
N GLU A 248 4.74 27.69 -11.29
CA GLU A 248 5.63 28.07 -12.38
C GLU A 248 5.28 27.31 -13.66
N PRO A 249 5.39 27.91 -14.87
CA PRO A 249 5.09 27.23 -16.11
C PRO A 249 6.08 26.10 -16.39
N LEU A 250 5.61 25.02 -17.03
CA LEU A 250 6.42 23.85 -17.35
C LEU A 250 6.31 23.52 -18.84
N SER A 251 7.43 23.45 -19.55
CA SER A 251 7.44 23.07 -20.96
C SER A 251 7.67 21.56 -21.12
N VAL A 252 6.82 20.92 -21.92
CA VAL A 252 6.87 19.50 -22.24
C VAL A 252 6.85 19.29 -23.75
N LYS A 253 7.41 18.15 -24.19
CA LYS A 253 7.51 17.77 -25.59
C LYS A 253 6.85 16.41 -25.81
N ALA A 254 5.96 16.33 -26.82
CA ALA A 254 5.39 15.07 -27.26
C ALA A 254 6.32 14.38 -28.28
N VAL A 255 6.56 13.08 -28.09
CA VAL A 255 7.40 12.25 -28.98
C VAL A 255 6.61 11.00 -29.35
N SER A 256 6.24 10.90 -30.63
CA SER A 256 5.50 9.75 -31.16
C SER A 256 6.44 8.59 -31.47
N ALA A 257 5.98 7.35 -31.21
CA ALA A 257 6.62 6.17 -31.76
C ALA A 257 6.48 6.11 -33.28
N PRO A 258 7.37 5.40 -34.02
CA PRO A 258 7.24 5.22 -35.44
C PRO A 258 5.85 4.68 -35.84
N GLY A 259 5.22 5.29 -36.84
CA GLY A 259 3.89 4.93 -37.29
C GLY A 259 2.73 5.51 -36.48
N PHE A 260 3.02 6.38 -35.52
CA PHE A 260 2.02 7.04 -34.69
C PHE A 260 2.15 8.56 -34.75
N ARG A 261 1.04 9.26 -34.53
CA ARG A 261 1.00 10.71 -34.36
C ARG A 261 0.38 11.07 -33.02
N PHE A 262 0.86 12.14 -32.43
CA PHE A 262 0.32 12.69 -31.20
C PHE A 262 -1.06 13.31 -31.41
N ASN A 263 -2.02 13.03 -30.55
CA ASN A 263 -3.38 13.54 -30.60
C ASN A 263 -3.69 14.58 -29.54
N LYS A 264 -3.45 14.19 -28.28
CA LYS A 264 -3.74 15.01 -27.11
C LYS A 264 -2.90 14.57 -25.91
N LEU A 265 -2.75 15.48 -24.98
CA LEU A 265 -2.23 15.23 -23.64
C LEU A 265 -3.33 15.48 -22.61
N VAL A 266 -3.61 14.51 -21.77
CA VAL A 266 -4.40 14.71 -20.54
C VAL A 266 -3.43 14.96 -19.41
N ILE A 267 -3.55 16.12 -18.76
CA ILE A 267 -2.77 16.52 -17.60
C ILE A 267 -3.67 16.37 -16.39
N ARG A 268 -3.37 15.42 -15.53
CA ARG A 268 -4.02 15.25 -14.23
C ARG A 268 -3.22 16.02 -13.21
N HIS A 269 -3.85 16.93 -12.46
CA HIS A 269 -3.17 17.85 -11.56
C HIS A 269 -4.05 18.22 -10.35
N GLY A 270 -3.60 19.10 -9.48
CA GLY A 270 -4.36 19.67 -8.38
C GLY A 270 -4.29 18.87 -7.08
N ARG A 271 -3.60 17.75 -7.05
CA ARG A 271 -3.55 16.85 -5.90
C ARG A 271 -2.17 16.24 -5.70
N ASN A 272 -2.05 15.50 -4.60
CA ASN A 272 -0.88 14.70 -4.29
C ASN A 272 -1.03 13.32 -4.94
N ILE A 273 -0.05 12.89 -5.73
CA ILE A 273 -0.03 11.58 -6.41
C ILE A 273 -0.24 10.42 -5.43
N ASP A 274 0.33 10.52 -4.23
CA ASP A 274 0.37 9.41 -3.27
C ASP A 274 -0.87 9.29 -2.41
N GLY A 275 -1.75 10.27 -2.43
CA GLY A 275 -2.93 10.32 -1.56
C GLY A 275 -4.26 10.39 -2.29
N ASN A 276 -4.27 10.32 -3.61
CA ASN A 276 -5.48 10.58 -4.35
C ASN A 276 -6.30 9.32 -4.59
N ALA A 277 -7.51 9.32 -4.05
CA ALA A 277 -8.56 8.45 -4.53
C ALA A 277 -8.90 8.77 -6.01
N PRO A 278 -9.37 7.79 -6.80
CA PRO A 278 -9.90 8.05 -8.13
C PRO A 278 -10.96 9.16 -8.08
N GLY A 279 -10.82 10.17 -8.92
CA GLY A 279 -11.76 11.31 -8.98
C GLY A 279 -11.29 12.59 -8.27
N ASP A 280 -10.17 12.55 -7.56
CA ASP A 280 -9.62 13.74 -6.90
C ASP A 280 -8.75 14.61 -7.82
N TRP A 281 -8.44 14.11 -9.01
CA TRP A 281 -7.65 14.83 -10.00
C TRP A 281 -8.49 15.86 -10.77
N THR A 282 -7.94 17.04 -10.96
CA THR A 282 -8.41 17.95 -12.01
C THR A 282 -7.76 17.53 -13.33
N GLU A 283 -8.55 17.48 -14.39
CA GLU A 283 -8.03 17.15 -15.71
C GLU A 283 -8.02 18.37 -16.63
N THR A 284 -6.86 18.62 -17.22
CA THR A 284 -6.70 19.59 -18.33
C THR A 284 -6.33 18.84 -19.58
N VAL A 285 -7.15 18.97 -20.63
CA VAL A 285 -6.90 18.32 -21.92
C VAL A 285 -6.29 19.33 -22.89
N VAL A 286 -5.15 18.96 -23.46
CA VAL A 286 -4.41 19.77 -24.44
C VAL A 286 -4.31 18.99 -25.74
N THR A 287 -4.92 19.49 -26.80
CA THR A 287 -4.92 18.89 -28.14
C THR A 287 -3.63 19.18 -28.90
N ALA A 288 -3.33 18.38 -29.91
CA ALA A 288 -2.07 18.45 -30.67
C ALA A 288 -1.83 19.80 -31.33
N ASP A 289 -2.89 20.51 -31.74
CA ASP A 289 -2.82 21.86 -32.35
C ASP A 289 -2.28 22.94 -31.41
N ARG A 290 -2.31 22.70 -30.12
CA ARG A 290 -1.74 23.59 -29.07
C ARG A 290 -0.24 23.40 -28.90
N PHE A 291 0.32 22.34 -29.47
CA PHE A 291 1.77 22.08 -29.42
C PHE A 291 2.47 22.78 -30.58
N ASN A 292 3.36 23.69 -30.26
CA ASN A 292 4.19 24.36 -31.26
C ASN A 292 5.51 23.61 -31.43
N ASN A 293 5.78 23.12 -32.64
CA ASN A 293 6.95 22.26 -32.92
C ASN A 293 7.11 21.11 -31.95
N GLY A 294 5.99 20.45 -31.59
CA GLY A 294 5.97 19.32 -30.65
C GLY A 294 6.13 19.71 -29.19
N THR A 295 6.17 21.00 -28.87
CA THR A 295 6.33 21.50 -27.48
C THR A 295 5.11 22.30 -27.05
N TYR A 296 4.71 22.10 -25.77
CA TYR A 296 3.65 22.86 -25.13
C TYR A 296 4.14 23.38 -23.77
N THR A 297 3.84 24.63 -23.47
CA THR A 297 4.10 25.23 -22.16
C THR A 297 2.83 25.20 -21.33
N ILE A 298 2.83 24.35 -20.32
CA ILE A 298 1.75 24.23 -19.34
C ILE A 298 1.73 25.51 -18.50
N PRO A 299 0.58 26.19 -18.41
CA PRO A 299 0.52 27.45 -17.66
C PRO A 299 0.65 27.20 -16.13
N ALA A 300 1.16 28.21 -15.45
CA ALA A 300 1.46 28.15 -14.02
C ALA A 300 0.29 27.73 -13.12
N ASN A 301 -0.94 28.08 -13.50
CA ASN A 301 -2.16 27.71 -12.76
C ASN A 301 -2.56 26.24 -12.88
N VAL A 302 -1.96 25.48 -13.79
CA VAL A 302 -2.13 24.02 -13.93
C VAL A 302 -1.05 23.28 -13.13
N ILE A 303 0.03 23.95 -12.74
CA ILE A 303 1.08 23.40 -11.89
C ILE A 303 0.72 23.73 -10.42
N ASP A 304 -0.39 23.17 -9.95
CA ASP A 304 -1.01 23.45 -8.63
C ASP A 304 -0.93 22.27 -7.66
N GLY A 305 -0.25 21.20 -8.06
CA GLY A 305 -0.02 19.98 -7.31
C GLY A 305 0.84 19.02 -8.10
N ASP A 306 0.91 17.79 -7.66
CA ASP A 306 1.58 16.72 -8.41
C ASP A 306 0.89 16.52 -9.76
N ILE A 307 1.64 16.11 -10.77
CA ILE A 307 1.19 16.04 -12.15
C ILE A 307 1.38 14.64 -12.69
N ARG A 308 0.31 14.15 -13.36
CA ARG A 308 0.35 12.92 -14.13
C ARG A 308 0.01 13.22 -15.59
N PHE A 309 0.94 12.91 -16.48
CA PHE A 309 0.78 13.07 -17.92
C PHE A 309 0.28 11.78 -18.55
N VAL A 310 -0.82 11.87 -19.30
CA VAL A 310 -1.37 10.74 -20.07
C VAL A 310 -1.47 11.17 -21.53
N PRO A 311 -0.44 10.92 -22.37
CA PRO A 311 -0.44 11.25 -23.77
C PRO A 311 -1.20 10.21 -24.59
N TYR A 312 -1.92 10.66 -25.62
CA TYR A 312 -2.64 9.81 -26.56
C TYR A 312 -2.07 9.95 -27.97
N PHE A 313 -1.87 8.82 -28.61
CA PHE A 313 -1.35 8.72 -29.97
C PHE A 313 -2.28 7.84 -30.80
N SER A 314 -2.42 8.16 -32.11
CA SER A 314 -3.12 7.31 -33.06
C SER A 314 -2.17 6.82 -34.14
N SER A 315 -2.44 5.64 -34.70
CA SER A 315 -1.72 5.14 -35.85
C SER A 315 -1.88 6.08 -37.04
N VAL A 316 -0.80 6.35 -37.75
CA VAL A 316 -0.86 6.97 -39.08
C VAL A 316 -1.26 5.85 -40.03
N ALA A 317 -2.46 5.94 -40.65
CA ALA A 317 -2.85 4.99 -41.67
C ALA A 317 -1.75 4.98 -42.73
N ALA A 318 -1.23 3.78 -43.06
CA ALA A 318 -0.36 3.66 -44.20
C ALA A 318 -1.15 4.18 -45.45
N GLU A 319 -0.69 5.25 -46.06
CA GLU A 319 -1.21 5.63 -47.37
C GLU A 319 -0.92 4.43 -48.28
N VAL A 320 -1.97 3.70 -48.63
CA VAL A 320 -1.90 2.68 -49.67
C VAL A 320 -1.64 3.44 -50.96
N LYS A 321 -0.39 3.43 -51.40
CA LYS A 321 -0.02 3.88 -52.73
C LYS A 321 -0.44 2.87 -53.79
#